data_bb29039fcb4976be6499fb838c3b08a6
#
_entry.id   bb29039fcb4976be6499fb838c3b08a6
#
_cell.length_a   1.000
_cell.length_b   1.000
_cell.length_c   1.000
_cell.angle_alpha   90.00
_cell.angle_beta   90.00
_cell.angle_gamma   90.00
#
_symmetry.space_group_name_H-M   'P 1'
#
loop_
_entity.id
_entity.type
_entity.pdbx_description
1 polymer ?
#
loop_
_entity_poly.entity_id
_entity_poly.type
_entity_poly.pdbx_seq_one_letter_code
_entity_poly.pdbx_strand_id
1 'polypeptide(L)'
;MDIFGLLTMVGGLALFLYGMEVLGDGLKKASGGKLEIILEKLTSNKLLAVLLGAGVTAIIQSSSATTVMVVGFVSSGIMSLSRAVGVILGANVGTTITAWILSLAEMSGTGFIFELLKPTSFSPIFAIVGVAIMMASKNEKRKNAATIMIGFAVLMFGMDMMSGAVKPLAEVPEFRSLLLKFSNPILGMLVGLVFTAVIQSSSASIGVLQALCMSGAVSYATAIPIIMGQNIGTCVTALISSAASSKNAKRTALVHLYYNFMKVAFFMIPFYILNGIMDFAFMESSASALGVAVIHTAFNVLMLVIIFPFTQVLEKLVYLTLPLTEEEQTKDARKVQILDPIFLDRPALALEMCKNAAFEMAKYAKEGMLLAMELIGNYDEKKAQKVRELEDMVDHYEDELGSYLVKINGHHMSPKDSQEVSILLHCIGDFERISDHSVNIMASAREMYEKKAEFSNKAQEELAIFTKAVTDTLEAAVKVFCEEDLQLAKKVEPMEENIDYLSEEMKKRHIKRLRKGKCTIEMGFVLSDITTNYERVSDHCSNIAICLLQLNEEGFDTHEYQDVMSSKDNVAYVEEVKRLREYYKLP
;
A
#
# COMPACT_ATOMS: atom_id res chain seq x y z
N MET A 1 -26.60 39.83 4.05
CA MET A 1 -26.90 38.48 3.47
C MET A 1 -28.21 38.04 4.08
N ASP A 2 -29.22 37.80 3.26
CA ASP A 2 -30.46 37.22 3.72
C ASP A 2 -30.31 35.68 3.93
N ILE A 3 -31.32 35.04 4.48
CA ILE A 3 -31.29 33.60 4.76
C ILE A 3 -31.13 32.77 3.48
N PHE A 4 -31.64 33.25 2.34
CA PHE A 4 -31.54 32.56 1.06
C PHE A 4 -30.13 32.64 0.49
N GLY A 5 -29.44 33.77 0.64
CA GLY A 5 -28.02 33.88 0.28
C GLY A 5 -27.13 32.96 1.13
N LEU A 6 -27.43 32.84 2.44
CA LEU A 6 -26.72 31.88 3.31
C LEU A 6 -26.97 30.44 2.88
N LEU A 7 -28.21 30.07 2.59
CA LEU A 7 -28.54 28.73 2.09
C LEU A 7 -27.88 28.45 0.74
N THR A 8 -27.80 29.42 -0.16
CA THR A 8 -27.11 29.28 -1.45
C THR A 8 -25.62 29.09 -1.26
N MET A 9 -24.98 29.81 -0.32
CA MET A 9 -23.56 29.63 0.00
C MET A 9 -23.26 28.25 0.57
N VAL A 10 -24.06 27.80 1.55
CA VAL A 10 -23.91 26.47 2.18
C VAL A 10 -24.20 25.35 1.17
N GLY A 11 -25.25 25.53 0.34
CA GLY A 11 -25.56 24.59 -0.75
C GLY A 11 -24.47 24.52 -1.81
N GLY A 12 -23.91 25.69 -2.18
CA GLY A 12 -22.73 25.75 -3.09
C GLY A 12 -21.51 25.06 -2.50
N LEU A 13 -21.24 25.26 -1.20
CA LEU A 13 -20.16 24.56 -0.50
C LEU A 13 -20.38 23.04 -0.49
N ALA A 14 -21.59 22.58 -0.23
CA ALA A 14 -21.91 21.16 -0.25
C ALA A 14 -21.69 20.55 -1.64
N LEU A 15 -22.16 21.19 -2.70
CA LEU A 15 -21.91 20.77 -4.08
C LEU A 15 -20.42 20.79 -4.45
N PHE A 16 -19.70 21.82 -4.04
CA PHE A 16 -18.26 21.93 -4.27
C PHE A 16 -17.50 20.78 -3.62
N LEU A 17 -17.77 20.49 -2.34
CA LEU A 17 -17.13 19.39 -1.60
C LEU A 17 -17.47 18.03 -2.22
N TYR A 18 -18.74 17.80 -2.55
CA TYR A 18 -19.19 16.56 -3.19
C TYR A 18 -18.58 16.39 -4.58
N GLY A 19 -18.56 17.45 -5.39
CA GLY A 19 -17.93 17.42 -6.73
C GLY A 19 -16.45 17.11 -6.66
N MET A 20 -15.74 17.64 -5.67
CA MET A 20 -14.32 17.36 -5.44
C MET A 20 -14.09 15.90 -5.03
N GLU A 21 -14.93 15.34 -4.18
CA GLU A 21 -14.88 13.94 -3.77
C GLU A 21 -15.12 13.01 -4.97
N VAL A 22 -16.18 13.24 -5.74
CA VAL A 22 -16.51 12.47 -6.94
C VAL A 22 -15.41 12.54 -7.99
N LEU A 23 -14.83 13.73 -8.21
CA LEU A 23 -13.69 13.91 -9.12
C LEU A 23 -12.47 13.10 -8.66
N GLY A 24 -12.13 13.20 -7.38
CA GLY A 24 -11.01 12.47 -6.77
C GLY A 24 -11.18 10.95 -6.86
N ASP A 25 -12.37 10.45 -6.54
CA ASP A 25 -12.71 9.02 -6.65
C ASP A 25 -12.65 8.51 -8.10
N GLY A 26 -13.14 9.29 -9.05
CA GLY A 26 -13.04 8.98 -10.47
C GLY A 26 -11.59 8.86 -10.94
N LEU A 27 -10.74 9.80 -10.54
CA LEU A 27 -9.30 9.79 -10.86
C LEU A 27 -8.59 8.61 -10.20
N LYS A 28 -8.89 8.32 -8.93
CA LYS A 28 -8.34 7.17 -8.19
C LYS A 28 -8.72 5.85 -8.86
N LYS A 29 -10.00 5.64 -9.19
CA LYS A 29 -10.47 4.43 -9.89
C LYS A 29 -9.88 4.31 -11.29
N ALA A 30 -9.71 5.42 -12.02
CA ALA A 30 -9.09 5.43 -13.33
C ALA A 30 -7.60 5.02 -13.29
N SER A 31 -6.90 5.30 -12.19
CA SER A 31 -5.50 4.89 -11.98
C SER A 31 -5.33 3.41 -11.59
N GLY A 32 -6.41 2.73 -11.18
CA GLY A 32 -6.47 1.28 -10.99
C GLY A 32 -5.57 0.73 -9.87
N GLY A 33 -5.35 1.48 -8.78
CA GLY A 33 -4.52 1.03 -7.64
C GLY A 33 -3.00 0.97 -7.92
N LYS A 34 -2.60 1.24 -9.16
CA LYS A 34 -1.17 1.17 -9.55
C LYS A 34 -0.31 2.25 -8.90
N LEU A 35 -0.93 3.36 -8.48
CA LEU A 35 -0.21 4.48 -7.88
C LEU A 35 0.39 4.12 -6.52
N GLU A 36 -0.33 3.35 -5.75
CA GLU A 36 0.10 2.85 -4.44
C GLU A 36 1.31 1.93 -4.59
N ILE A 37 1.25 0.98 -5.53
CA ILE A 37 2.34 0.03 -5.84
C ILE A 37 3.58 0.77 -6.39
N ILE A 38 3.36 1.79 -7.23
CA ILE A 38 4.45 2.62 -7.76
C ILE A 38 5.13 3.39 -6.63
N LEU A 39 4.35 3.92 -5.69
CA LEU A 39 4.88 4.66 -4.54
C LEU A 39 5.73 3.77 -3.63
N GLU A 40 5.33 2.52 -3.43
CA GLU A 40 6.08 1.53 -2.68
C GLU A 40 7.41 1.18 -3.35
N LYS A 41 7.37 0.79 -4.63
CA LYS A 41 8.53 0.21 -5.35
C LYS A 41 9.57 1.23 -5.79
N LEU A 42 9.19 2.47 -6.12
CA LEU A 42 10.06 3.44 -6.77
C LEU A 42 10.65 4.53 -5.85
N THR A 43 10.54 4.41 -4.54
CA THR A 43 11.05 5.42 -3.61
C THR A 43 12.54 5.27 -3.22
N SER A 44 13.33 4.57 -4.01
CA SER A 44 14.75 4.32 -3.74
C SER A 44 15.62 5.59 -3.72
N ASN A 45 15.24 6.64 -4.46
CA ASN A 45 15.92 7.93 -4.54
C ASN A 45 15.02 9.04 -3.96
N LYS A 46 15.59 9.93 -3.13
CA LYS A 46 14.86 11.06 -2.50
C LYS A 46 14.18 11.97 -3.52
N LEU A 47 14.84 12.28 -4.64
CA LEU A 47 14.24 13.12 -5.69
C LEU A 47 13.06 12.41 -6.36
N LEU A 48 13.22 11.12 -6.64
CA LEU A 48 12.14 10.31 -7.20
C LEU A 48 10.97 10.20 -6.23
N ALA A 49 11.23 10.06 -4.92
CA ALA A 49 10.20 10.07 -3.89
C ALA A 49 9.40 11.39 -3.88
N VAL A 50 10.07 12.55 -4.06
CA VAL A 50 9.39 13.86 -4.18
C VAL A 50 8.51 13.90 -5.44
N LEU A 51 9.04 13.50 -6.59
CA LEU A 51 8.29 13.50 -7.84
C LEU A 51 7.07 12.56 -7.78
N LEU A 52 7.25 11.39 -7.20
CA LEU A 52 6.17 10.44 -6.99
C LEU A 52 5.11 10.98 -6.03
N GLY A 53 5.52 11.55 -4.90
CA GLY A 53 4.60 12.19 -3.96
C GLY A 53 3.79 13.31 -4.61
N ALA A 54 4.43 14.14 -5.43
CA ALA A 54 3.75 15.19 -6.20
C ALA A 54 2.79 14.61 -7.24
N GLY A 55 3.24 13.62 -8.03
CA GLY A 55 2.43 12.98 -9.07
C GLY A 55 1.22 12.23 -8.50
N VAL A 56 1.43 11.41 -7.47
CA VAL A 56 0.35 10.66 -6.81
C VAL A 56 -0.68 11.62 -6.22
N THR A 57 -0.25 12.66 -5.50
CA THR A 57 -1.15 13.65 -4.92
C THR A 57 -1.91 14.43 -6.00
N ALA A 58 -1.24 14.80 -7.10
CA ALA A 58 -1.88 15.47 -8.22
C ALA A 58 -2.98 14.61 -8.87
N ILE A 59 -2.78 13.30 -8.97
CA ILE A 59 -3.74 12.36 -9.54
C ILE A 59 -4.86 12.07 -8.55
N ILE A 60 -4.54 11.73 -7.28
CA ILE A 60 -5.53 11.42 -6.25
C ILE A 60 -6.30 12.68 -5.80
N GLN A 61 -5.77 13.88 -6.05
CA GLN A 61 -6.32 15.17 -5.62
C GLN A 61 -6.44 15.31 -4.09
N SER A 62 -5.65 14.53 -3.33
CA SER A 62 -5.67 14.50 -1.87
C SER A 62 -4.29 14.25 -1.27
N SER A 63 -3.65 15.30 -0.77
CA SER A 63 -2.40 15.17 -0.01
C SER A 63 -2.58 14.48 1.33
N SER A 64 -3.74 14.65 1.96
CA SER A 64 -4.07 13.94 3.20
C SER A 64 -4.10 12.42 2.97
N ALA A 65 -4.76 11.97 1.89
CA ALA A 65 -4.77 10.55 1.52
C ALA A 65 -3.37 10.00 1.22
N THR A 66 -2.56 10.75 0.46
CA THR A 66 -1.16 10.36 0.17
C THR A 66 -0.33 10.30 1.45
N THR A 67 -0.46 11.28 2.35
CA THR A 67 0.31 11.31 3.61
C THR A 67 -0.11 10.17 4.55
N VAL A 68 -1.41 9.90 4.70
CA VAL A 68 -1.91 8.77 5.51
C VAL A 68 -1.42 7.44 4.98
N MET A 69 -1.37 7.27 3.65
CA MET A 69 -0.78 6.09 3.02
C MET A 69 0.69 5.92 3.38
N VAL A 70 1.48 7.01 3.28
CA VAL A 70 2.90 7.00 3.64
C VAL A 70 3.10 6.73 5.14
N VAL A 71 2.25 7.27 6.02
CA VAL A 71 2.22 6.96 7.46
C VAL A 71 2.06 5.46 7.67
N GLY A 72 1.14 4.83 6.95
CA GLY A 72 0.94 3.40 7.00
C GLY A 72 2.13 2.58 6.47
N PHE A 73 2.71 2.96 5.31
CA PHE A 73 3.91 2.30 4.78
C PHE A 73 5.11 2.34 5.73
N VAL A 74 5.27 3.44 6.47
CA VAL A 74 6.33 3.53 7.47
C VAL A 74 5.97 2.74 8.73
N SER A 75 4.69 2.71 9.10
CA SER A 75 4.18 1.90 10.23
C SER A 75 4.45 0.42 10.02
N SER A 76 4.16 -0.08 8.82
CA SER A 76 4.35 -1.46 8.42
C SER A 76 5.80 -1.82 8.02
N GLY A 77 6.73 -0.85 8.05
CA GLY A 77 8.14 -1.09 7.70
C GLY A 77 8.44 -1.21 6.20
N ILE A 78 7.43 -1.11 5.33
CA ILE A 78 7.58 -1.14 3.86
C ILE A 78 8.43 0.03 3.38
N MET A 79 8.26 1.20 4.01
CA MET A 79 8.98 2.41 3.67
C MET A 79 9.78 2.93 4.86
N SER A 80 11.05 3.31 4.64
CA SER A 80 11.82 3.99 5.67
C SER A 80 11.35 5.44 5.87
N LEU A 81 11.49 5.97 7.10
CA LEU A 81 11.14 7.36 7.40
C LEU A 81 11.83 8.35 6.46
N SER A 82 13.08 8.11 6.09
CA SER A 82 13.85 8.97 5.17
C SER A 82 13.23 9.05 3.77
N ARG A 83 12.66 7.97 3.27
CA ARG A 83 11.93 7.95 1.98
C ARG A 83 10.58 8.66 2.11
N ALA A 84 9.88 8.43 3.21
CA ALA A 84 8.62 9.07 3.53
C ALA A 84 8.71 10.61 3.53
N VAL A 85 9.82 11.17 4.06
CA VAL A 85 10.09 12.61 3.99
C VAL A 85 9.97 13.12 2.56
N GLY A 86 10.65 12.48 1.59
CA GLY A 86 10.59 12.89 0.18
C GLY A 86 9.17 12.90 -0.37
N VAL A 87 8.39 11.83 -0.13
CA VAL A 87 7.01 11.72 -0.60
C VAL A 87 6.12 12.82 0.01
N ILE A 88 6.26 13.09 1.32
CA ILE A 88 5.49 14.14 2.03
C ILE A 88 5.81 15.53 1.46
N LEU A 89 7.07 15.83 1.20
CA LEU A 89 7.47 17.08 0.56
C LEU A 89 6.83 17.22 -0.82
N GLY A 90 6.87 16.16 -1.62
CA GLY A 90 6.25 16.11 -2.94
C GLY A 90 4.73 16.26 -2.90
N ALA A 91 4.06 15.60 -1.97
CA ALA A 91 2.61 15.66 -1.80
C ALA A 91 2.11 17.11 -1.57
N ASN A 92 2.87 17.92 -0.83
CA ASN A 92 2.55 19.34 -0.64
C ASN A 92 2.59 20.13 -1.96
N VAL A 93 3.54 19.82 -2.84
CA VAL A 93 3.58 20.43 -4.19
C VAL A 93 2.44 19.91 -5.06
N GLY A 94 2.17 18.61 -5.03
CA GLY A 94 1.07 18.00 -5.79
C GLY A 94 -0.30 18.62 -5.49
N THR A 95 -0.55 19.03 -4.25
CA THR A 95 -1.79 19.73 -3.84
C THR A 95 -2.00 21.03 -4.61
N THR A 96 -0.94 21.70 -5.06
CA THR A 96 -1.06 22.98 -5.77
C THR A 96 -1.76 22.83 -7.12
N ILE A 97 -1.73 21.65 -7.74
CA ILE A 97 -2.41 21.38 -9.00
C ILE A 97 -3.93 21.56 -8.88
N THR A 98 -4.50 21.21 -7.72
CA THR A 98 -5.92 21.47 -7.46
C THR A 98 -6.23 22.96 -7.54
N ALA A 99 -5.38 23.81 -6.93
CA ALA A 99 -5.59 25.27 -6.99
C ALA A 99 -5.53 25.81 -8.45
N TRP A 100 -4.68 25.22 -9.32
CA TRP A 100 -4.66 25.57 -10.73
C TRP A 100 -5.93 25.14 -11.47
N ILE A 101 -6.43 23.93 -11.22
CA ILE A 101 -7.69 23.46 -11.79
C ILE A 101 -8.84 24.38 -11.40
N LEU A 102 -8.90 24.77 -10.12
CA LEU A 102 -9.94 25.67 -9.62
C LEU A 102 -9.80 27.10 -10.16
N SER A 103 -8.56 27.58 -10.37
CA SER A 103 -8.33 28.92 -10.92
C SER A 103 -8.83 29.10 -12.35
N LEU A 104 -9.05 27.99 -13.07
CA LEU A 104 -9.65 28.03 -14.39
C LEU A 104 -11.06 28.66 -14.37
N ALA A 105 -11.77 28.56 -13.24
CA ALA A 105 -13.11 29.14 -13.09
C ALA A 105 -13.15 30.67 -13.25
N GLU A 106 -12.02 31.37 -13.00
CA GLU A 106 -11.89 32.83 -13.14
C GLU A 106 -11.41 33.26 -14.52
N MET A 107 -11.13 32.33 -15.44
CA MET A 107 -10.65 32.70 -16.77
C MET A 107 -11.61 33.67 -17.46
N SER A 108 -11.13 34.89 -17.72
CA SER A 108 -11.83 35.94 -18.44
C SER A 108 -11.07 36.29 -19.71
N GLY A 109 -11.74 36.28 -20.85
CA GLY A 109 -11.19 36.68 -22.14
C GLY A 109 -12.30 37.16 -23.06
N THR A 110 -11.99 38.03 -24.00
CA THR A 110 -12.93 38.51 -25.01
C THR A 110 -12.86 37.63 -26.25
N GLY A 111 -13.99 36.99 -26.60
CA GLY A 111 -14.12 36.15 -27.79
C GLY A 111 -14.82 34.83 -27.53
N PHE A 112 -15.52 34.33 -28.56
CA PHE A 112 -16.33 33.09 -28.48
C PHE A 112 -15.53 31.86 -27.98
N ILE A 113 -14.28 31.72 -28.41
CA ILE A 113 -13.41 30.61 -28.03
C ILE A 113 -13.07 30.68 -26.52
N PHE A 114 -12.80 31.89 -26.02
CA PHE A 114 -12.53 32.07 -24.57
C PHE A 114 -13.78 31.82 -23.71
N GLU A 115 -14.95 32.24 -24.19
CA GLU A 115 -16.21 31.95 -23.50
C GLU A 115 -16.51 30.45 -23.49
N LEU A 116 -16.25 29.75 -24.57
CA LEU A 116 -16.44 28.30 -24.64
C LEU A 116 -15.46 27.53 -23.73
N LEU A 117 -14.24 28.04 -23.56
CA LEU A 117 -13.20 27.44 -22.72
C LEU A 117 -13.34 27.76 -21.22
N LYS A 118 -14.25 28.68 -20.86
CA LYS A 118 -14.55 28.91 -19.42
C LYS A 118 -15.13 27.65 -18.79
N PRO A 119 -14.62 27.18 -17.63
CA PRO A 119 -15.16 26.02 -16.95
C PRO A 119 -16.68 26.11 -16.69
N THR A 120 -17.19 27.29 -16.36
CA THR A 120 -18.63 27.54 -16.19
C THR A 120 -19.44 27.29 -17.46
N SER A 121 -18.84 27.48 -18.65
CA SER A 121 -19.51 27.27 -19.93
C SER A 121 -19.45 25.81 -20.39
N PHE A 122 -18.35 25.10 -20.19
CA PHE A 122 -18.24 23.69 -20.62
C PHE A 122 -18.64 22.69 -19.54
N SER A 123 -18.73 23.07 -18.28
CA SER A 123 -19.21 22.19 -17.19
C SER A 123 -20.59 21.57 -17.45
N PRO A 124 -21.60 22.30 -18.00
CA PRO A 124 -22.85 21.68 -18.39
C PRO A 124 -22.68 20.59 -19.45
N ILE A 125 -21.75 20.78 -20.40
CA ILE A 125 -21.46 19.77 -21.44
C ILE A 125 -20.84 18.53 -20.78
N PHE A 126 -19.90 18.73 -19.86
CA PHE A 126 -19.30 17.64 -19.11
C PHE A 126 -20.34 16.87 -18.26
N ALA A 127 -21.27 17.59 -17.64
CA ALA A 127 -22.36 16.95 -16.90
C ALA A 127 -23.23 16.08 -17.82
N ILE A 128 -23.69 16.63 -18.96
CA ILE A 128 -24.55 15.92 -19.92
C ILE A 128 -23.83 14.68 -20.48
N VAL A 129 -22.60 14.85 -20.99
CA VAL A 129 -21.81 13.77 -21.59
C VAL A 129 -21.47 12.72 -20.52
N GLY A 130 -21.06 13.16 -19.32
CA GLY A 130 -20.76 12.27 -18.20
C GLY A 130 -21.95 11.42 -17.79
N VAL A 131 -23.15 12.03 -17.61
CA VAL A 131 -24.37 11.32 -17.27
C VAL A 131 -24.77 10.36 -18.40
N ALA A 132 -24.70 10.77 -19.67
CA ALA A 132 -25.01 9.91 -20.81
C ALA A 132 -24.10 8.68 -20.86
N ILE A 133 -22.78 8.85 -20.67
CA ILE A 133 -21.82 7.73 -20.60
C ILE A 133 -22.11 6.84 -19.39
N MET A 134 -22.39 7.42 -18.21
CA MET A 134 -22.70 6.68 -16.99
C MET A 134 -23.91 5.75 -17.18
N MET A 135 -24.95 6.24 -17.85
CA MET A 135 -26.19 5.50 -18.09
C MET A 135 -26.06 4.47 -19.24
N ALA A 136 -25.31 4.79 -20.30
CA ALA A 136 -25.25 3.97 -21.50
C ALA A 136 -24.12 2.93 -21.50
N SER A 137 -23.04 3.14 -20.75
CA SER A 137 -21.85 2.29 -20.82
C SER A 137 -21.83 1.22 -19.73
N LYS A 138 -21.48 -0.02 -20.13
CA LYS A 138 -21.14 -1.11 -19.19
C LYS A 138 -19.64 -1.19 -18.89
N ASN A 139 -18.81 -0.43 -19.60
CA ASN A 139 -17.35 -0.47 -19.48
C ASN A 139 -16.89 0.41 -18.32
N GLU A 140 -16.21 -0.19 -17.33
CA GLU A 140 -15.73 0.49 -16.11
C GLU A 140 -14.78 1.67 -16.41
N LYS A 141 -13.88 1.56 -17.39
CA LYS A 141 -13.00 2.68 -17.76
C LYS A 141 -13.78 3.90 -18.26
N ARG A 142 -14.87 3.68 -19.02
CA ARG A 142 -15.74 4.76 -19.50
C ARG A 142 -16.56 5.35 -18.35
N LYS A 143 -17.04 4.53 -17.43
CA LYS A 143 -17.75 4.99 -16.23
C LYS A 143 -16.83 5.84 -15.34
N ASN A 144 -15.57 5.43 -15.15
CA ASN A 144 -14.60 6.22 -14.38
C ASN A 144 -14.35 7.60 -15.04
N ALA A 145 -14.21 7.65 -16.37
CA ALA A 145 -14.12 8.92 -17.09
C ALA A 145 -15.40 9.77 -16.93
N ALA A 146 -16.58 9.15 -16.99
CA ALA A 146 -17.85 9.83 -16.74
C ALA A 146 -17.94 10.41 -15.30
N THR A 147 -17.48 9.65 -14.30
CA THR A 147 -17.40 10.09 -12.90
C THR A 147 -16.51 11.33 -12.77
N ILE A 148 -15.34 11.34 -13.43
CA ILE A 148 -14.44 12.51 -13.48
C ILE A 148 -15.16 13.74 -14.08
N MET A 149 -15.86 13.56 -15.21
CA MET A 149 -16.57 14.65 -15.88
C MET A 149 -17.72 15.21 -15.01
N ILE A 150 -18.51 14.34 -14.39
CA ILE A 150 -19.61 14.73 -13.51
C ILE A 150 -19.05 15.44 -12.26
N GLY A 151 -18.03 14.87 -11.61
CA GLY A 151 -17.39 15.46 -10.43
C GLY A 151 -16.84 16.85 -10.72
N PHE A 152 -16.15 17.03 -11.86
CA PHE A 152 -15.67 18.34 -12.29
C PHE A 152 -16.81 19.34 -12.50
N ALA A 153 -17.90 18.94 -13.15
CA ALA A 153 -19.04 19.81 -13.40
C ALA A 153 -19.72 20.25 -12.10
N VAL A 154 -19.99 19.32 -11.19
CA VAL A 154 -20.62 19.60 -9.89
C VAL A 154 -19.73 20.51 -9.04
N LEU A 155 -18.41 20.28 -9.04
CA LEU A 155 -17.43 21.12 -8.36
C LEU A 155 -17.48 22.58 -8.88
N MET A 156 -17.48 22.77 -10.20
CA MET A 156 -17.54 24.11 -10.81
C MET A 156 -18.86 24.82 -10.53
N PHE A 157 -19.99 24.10 -10.56
CA PHE A 157 -21.28 24.67 -10.17
C PHE A 157 -21.30 25.10 -8.70
N GLY A 158 -20.76 24.27 -7.78
CA GLY A 158 -20.66 24.61 -6.37
C GLY A 158 -19.82 25.88 -6.14
N MET A 159 -18.70 25.99 -6.86
CA MET A 159 -17.79 27.15 -6.79
C MET A 159 -18.47 28.44 -7.29
N ASP A 160 -19.19 28.36 -8.40
CA ASP A 160 -19.94 29.51 -8.94
C ASP A 160 -21.05 29.94 -8.01
N MET A 161 -21.81 29.01 -7.43
CA MET A 161 -22.84 29.29 -6.42
C MET A 161 -22.26 29.97 -5.19
N MET A 162 -21.12 29.51 -4.66
CA MET A 162 -20.48 30.16 -3.51
C MET A 162 -20.03 31.57 -3.85
N SER A 163 -19.35 31.76 -4.96
CA SER A 163 -18.88 33.08 -5.40
C SER A 163 -20.04 34.05 -5.60
N GLY A 164 -21.09 33.59 -6.29
CA GLY A 164 -22.30 34.39 -6.51
C GLY A 164 -23.02 34.81 -5.23
N ALA A 165 -23.10 33.90 -4.24
CA ALA A 165 -23.72 34.18 -2.94
C ALA A 165 -22.94 35.21 -2.10
N VAL A 166 -21.60 35.25 -2.24
CA VAL A 166 -20.74 36.17 -1.48
C VAL A 166 -20.59 37.53 -2.16
N LYS A 167 -20.73 37.60 -3.48
CA LYS A 167 -20.54 38.82 -4.26
C LYS A 167 -21.30 40.05 -3.71
N PRO A 168 -22.57 39.96 -3.29
CA PRO A 168 -23.27 41.10 -2.67
C PRO A 168 -22.68 41.55 -1.33
N LEU A 169 -22.02 40.62 -0.59
CA LEU A 169 -21.37 40.92 0.69
C LEU A 169 -20.10 41.76 0.51
N ALA A 170 -19.46 41.67 -0.65
CA ALA A 170 -18.26 42.44 -0.96
C ALA A 170 -18.51 43.97 -0.90
N GLU A 171 -19.74 44.39 -1.03
CA GLU A 171 -20.14 45.81 -0.93
C GLU A 171 -20.54 46.22 0.50
N VAL A 172 -20.68 45.27 1.43
CA VAL A 172 -21.10 45.53 2.83
C VAL A 172 -19.89 45.96 3.67
N PRO A 173 -19.85 47.16 4.25
CA PRO A 173 -18.71 47.69 4.99
C PRO A 173 -18.32 46.84 6.19
N GLU A 174 -19.28 46.29 6.91
CA GLU A 174 -19.08 45.43 8.09
C GLU A 174 -18.38 44.14 7.70
N PHE A 175 -18.76 43.56 6.57
CA PHE A 175 -18.11 42.35 6.05
C PHE A 175 -16.66 42.60 5.60
N ARG A 176 -16.43 43.71 4.88
CA ARG A 176 -15.06 44.15 4.55
C ARG A 176 -14.22 44.39 5.80
N SER A 177 -14.78 45.05 6.82
CA SER A 177 -14.06 45.30 8.06
C SER A 177 -13.72 44.03 8.83
N LEU A 178 -14.58 43.00 8.74
CA LEU A 178 -14.29 41.66 9.28
C LEU A 178 -13.14 40.97 8.52
N LEU A 179 -13.18 41.00 7.19
CA LEU A 179 -12.11 40.41 6.36
C LEU A 179 -10.77 41.13 6.57
N LEU A 180 -10.77 42.44 6.76
CA LEU A 180 -9.57 43.23 7.08
C LEU A 180 -8.92 42.80 8.41
N LYS A 181 -9.66 42.27 9.38
CA LYS A 181 -9.08 41.74 10.61
C LYS A 181 -8.18 40.51 10.30
N PHE A 182 -8.51 39.75 9.27
CA PHE A 182 -7.75 38.57 8.84
C PHE A 182 -6.53 38.93 7.99
N SER A 183 -6.31 40.21 7.64
CA SER A 183 -5.03 40.69 7.08
C SER A 183 -3.92 40.72 8.13
N ASN A 184 -4.27 40.64 9.43
CA ASN A 184 -3.28 40.34 10.45
C ASN A 184 -2.68 38.95 10.20
N PRO A 185 -1.35 38.84 10.05
CA PRO A 185 -0.70 37.58 9.66
C PRO A 185 -1.02 36.39 10.57
N ILE A 186 -1.10 36.66 11.88
CA ILE A 186 -1.37 35.60 12.87
C ILE A 186 -2.85 35.18 12.84
N LEU A 187 -3.77 36.16 12.79
CA LEU A 187 -5.20 35.86 12.75
C LEU A 187 -5.61 35.16 11.44
N GLY A 188 -5.12 35.65 10.30
CA GLY A 188 -5.39 35.02 9.01
C GLY A 188 -4.85 33.59 8.95
N MET A 189 -3.64 33.36 9.47
CA MET A 189 -3.06 32.04 9.57
C MET A 189 -3.88 31.10 10.48
N LEU A 190 -4.33 31.58 11.64
CA LEU A 190 -5.17 30.79 12.55
C LEU A 190 -6.51 30.41 11.91
N VAL A 191 -7.14 31.34 11.19
CA VAL A 191 -8.39 31.06 10.45
C VAL A 191 -8.16 29.99 9.39
N GLY A 192 -7.11 30.10 8.57
CA GLY A 192 -6.78 29.10 7.57
C GLY A 192 -6.50 27.72 8.19
N LEU A 193 -5.74 27.70 9.30
CA LEU A 193 -5.42 26.47 10.04
C LEU A 193 -6.68 25.79 10.58
N VAL A 194 -7.50 26.52 11.35
CA VAL A 194 -8.72 25.96 11.97
C VAL A 194 -9.72 25.49 10.91
N PHE A 195 -9.92 26.30 9.87
CA PHE A 195 -10.84 25.96 8.79
C PHE A 195 -10.41 24.68 8.07
N THR A 196 -9.13 24.53 7.73
CA THR A 196 -8.60 23.32 7.09
C THR A 196 -8.61 22.12 8.03
N ALA A 197 -8.29 22.32 9.31
CA ALA A 197 -8.33 21.25 10.31
C ALA A 197 -9.75 20.69 10.51
N VAL A 198 -10.78 21.54 10.44
CA VAL A 198 -12.20 21.13 10.55
C VAL A 198 -12.64 20.39 9.30
N ILE A 199 -12.35 20.93 8.11
CA ILE A 199 -12.73 20.31 6.82
C ILE A 199 -11.86 19.07 6.51
N GLN A 200 -10.65 18.99 7.07
CA GLN A 200 -9.65 17.93 6.82
C GLN A 200 -9.21 17.82 5.34
N SER A 201 -9.41 18.87 4.55
CA SER A 201 -9.05 18.95 3.14
C SER A 201 -8.49 20.32 2.80
N SER A 202 -7.20 20.39 2.51
CA SER A 202 -6.55 21.64 2.06
C SER A 202 -7.01 22.07 0.68
N SER A 203 -7.27 21.11 -0.21
CA SER A 203 -7.79 21.39 -1.55
C SER A 203 -9.17 22.05 -1.47
N ALA A 204 -10.06 21.54 -0.60
CA ALA A 204 -11.36 22.15 -0.34
C ALA A 204 -11.22 23.55 0.27
N SER A 205 -10.35 23.69 1.25
CA SER A 205 -10.12 24.96 1.94
C SER A 205 -9.60 26.05 0.98
N ILE A 206 -8.66 25.70 0.09
CA ILE A 206 -8.16 26.60 -0.95
C ILE A 206 -9.26 26.96 -1.96
N GLY A 207 -10.09 25.99 -2.37
CA GLY A 207 -11.20 26.24 -3.27
C GLY A 207 -12.22 27.22 -2.71
N VAL A 208 -12.56 27.10 -1.41
CA VAL A 208 -13.41 28.08 -0.72
C VAL A 208 -12.76 29.46 -0.73
N LEU A 209 -11.47 29.56 -0.43
CA LEU A 209 -10.74 30.83 -0.49
C LEU A 209 -10.76 31.43 -1.90
N GLN A 210 -10.54 30.61 -2.94
CA GLN A 210 -10.60 31.05 -4.34
C GLN A 210 -12.00 31.55 -4.72
N ALA A 211 -13.05 30.85 -4.30
CA ALA A 211 -14.44 31.29 -4.51
C ALA A 211 -14.71 32.65 -3.85
N LEU A 212 -14.19 32.86 -2.64
CA LEU A 212 -14.26 34.16 -1.95
C LEU A 212 -13.45 35.24 -2.69
N CYS A 213 -12.28 34.94 -3.21
CA CYS A 213 -11.48 35.86 -4.02
C CYS A 213 -12.21 36.28 -5.31
N MET A 214 -12.89 35.33 -5.98
CA MET A 214 -13.68 35.61 -7.19
C MET A 214 -14.84 36.60 -6.93
N SER A 215 -15.30 36.75 -5.68
CA SER A 215 -16.29 37.77 -5.31
C SER A 215 -15.72 39.20 -5.27
N GLY A 216 -14.37 39.34 -5.32
CA GLY A 216 -13.68 40.63 -5.20
C GLY A 216 -13.55 41.16 -3.76
N ALA A 217 -14.03 40.43 -2.75
CA ALA A 217 -14.05 40.86 -1.35
C ALA A 217 -12.72 40.66 -0.61
N VAL A 218 -11.84 39.80 -1.10
CA VAL A 218 -10.60 39.37 -0.42
C VAL A 218 -9.39 40.04 -1.06
N SER A 219 -8.52 40.68 -0.29
CA SER A 219 -7.24 41.22 -0.72
C SER A 219 -6.12 40.18 -0.56
N TYR A 220 -4.97 40.39 -1.23
CA TYR A 220 -3.80 39.55 -1.02
C TYR A 220 -3.28 39.62 0.42
N ALA A 221 -3.42 40.76 1.10
CA ALA A 221 -3.10 40.89 2.52
C ALA A 221 -3.87 39.90 3.40
N THR A 222 -5.12 39.58 3.01
CA THR A 222 -5.95 38.59 3.71
C THR A 222 -5.69 37.16 3.21
N ALA A 223 -5.54 36.96 1.89
CA ALA A 223 -5.39 35.63 1.30
C ALA A 223 -4.09 34.94 1.69
N ILE A 224 -2.95 35.64 1.68
CA ILE A 224 -1.62 35.09 1.94
C ILE A 224 -1.54 34.38 3.31
N PRO A 225 -1.85 35.01 4.45
CA PRO A 225 -1.77 34.35 5.74
C PRO A 225 -2.75 33.20 5.88
N ILE A 226 -3.93 33.28 5.26
CA ILE A 226 -4.89 32.17 5.23
C ILE A 226 -4.31 30.96 4.51
N ILE A 227 -3.69 31.14 3.33
CA ILE A 227 -3.00 30.06 2.58
C ILE A 227 -1.93 29.39 3.45
N MET A 228 -1.14 30.18 4.20
CA MET A 228 -0.11 29.65 5.10
C MET A 228 -0.71 28.78 6.20
N GLY A 229 -1.81 29.25 6.80
CA GLY A 229 -2.54 28.51 7.83
C GLY A 229 -3.16 27.21 7.30
N GLN A 230 -3.72 27.23 6.10
CA GLN A 230 -4.30 26.06 5.45
C GLN A 230 -3.27 24.92 5.28
N ASN A 231 -2.02 25.25 4.98
CA ASN A 231 -0.95 24.26 4.90
C ASN A 231 -0.66 23.57 6.25
N ILE A 232 -0.68 24.30 7.36
CA ILE A 232 -0.51 23.71 8.69
C ILE A 232 -1.74 22.87 9.06
N GLY A 233 -2.95 23.37 8.77
CA GLY A 233 -4.20 22.66 9.05
C GLY A 233 -4.28 21.27 8.42
N THR A 234 -3.63 21.07 7.26
CA THR A 234 -3.55 19.77 6.57
C THR A 234 -2.88 18.68 7.42
N CYS A 235 -1.99 19.07 8.35
CA CYS A 235 -1.25 18.10 9.18
C CYS A 235 -2.14 17.38 10.19
N VAL A 236 -3.29 17.97 10.54
CA VAL A 236 -4.21 17.42 11.55
C VAL A 236 -4.72 16.04 11.14
N THR A 237 -5.00 15.82 9.86
CA THR A 237 -5.44 14.51 9.35
C THR A 237 -4.40 13.41 9.59
N ALA A 238 -3.13 13.70 9.28
CA ALA A 238 -2.03 12.75 9.50
C ALA A 238 -1.78 12.48 11.00
N LEU A 239 -1.92 13.51 11.85
CA LEU A 239 -1.78 13.36 13.29
C LEU A 239 -2.90 12.49 13.88
N ILE A 240 -4.15 12.71 13.46
CA ILE A 240 -5.30 11.91 13.91
C ILE A 240 -5.12 10.45 13.47
N SER A 241 -4.79 10.20 12.20
CA SER A 241 -4.63 8.85 11.69
C SER A 241 -3.46 8.08 12.32
N SER A 242 -2.41 8.78 12.76
CA SER A 242 -1.26 8.18 13.43
C SER A 242 -1.45 7.97 14.95
N ALA A 243 -2.49 8.57 15.55
CA ALA A 243 -2.63 8.62 17.02
C ALA A 243 -2.70 7.22 17.67
N ALA A 244 -3.40 6.28 17.04
CA ALA A 244 -3.55 4.89 17.50
C ALA A 244 -2.51 3.93 16.87
N SER A 245 -1.64 4.43 15.97
CA SER A 245 -0.69 3.62 15.22
C SER A 245 0.69 3.55 15.89
N SER A 246 1.64 2.87 15.25
CA SER A 246 3.02 2.67 15.71
C SER A 246 3.78 3.98 15.95
N LYS A 247 4.90 3.91 16.69
CA LYS A 247 5.79 5.07 16.88
C LYS A 247 6.33 5.62 15.55
N ASN A 248 6.60 4.75 14.57
CA ASN A 248 7.06 5.16 13.27
C ASN A 248 5.97 5.91 12.47
N ALA A 249 4.70 5.51 12.60
CA ALA A 249 3.56 6.25 12.08
C ALA A 249 3.50 7.67 12.65
N LYS A 250 3.62 7.80 13.99
CA LYS A 250 3.63 9.10 14.69
C LYS A 250 4.82 9.96 14.26
N ARG A 251 6.01 9.37 14.10
CA ARG A 251 7.19 10.06 13.55
C ARG A 251 6.93 10.61 12.15
N THR A 252 6.27 9.84 11.29
CA THR A 252 5.93 10.26 9.93
C THR A 252 4.93 11.42 9.92
N ALA A 253 3.92 11.40 10.77
CA ALA A 253 2.98 12.50 10.93
C ALA A 253 3.67 13.77 11.46
N LEU A 254 4.64 13.63 12.38
CA LEU A 254 5.45 14.73 12.87
C LEU A 254 6.36 15.33 11.80
N VAL A 255 6.90 14.52 10.88
CA VAL A 255 7.64 15.05 9.69
C VAL A 255 6.75 16.04 8.94
N HIS A 256 5.51 15.67 8.65
CA HIS A 256 4.56 16.53 7.93
C HIS A 256 4.28 17.82 8.70
N LEU A 257 4.09 17.72 10.02
CA LEU A 257 3.86 18.87 10.88
C LEU A 257 5.08 19.82 10.90
N TYR A 258 6.28 19.30 11.16
CA TYR A 258 7.48 20.12 11.23
C TYR A 258 7.82 20.76 9.89
N TYR A 259 7.66 20.03 8.80
CA TYR A 259 7.84 20.57 7.47
C TYR A 259 6.94 21.79 7.23
N ASN A 260 5.64 21.69 7.55
CA ASN A 260 4.71 22.80 7.35
C ASN A 260 4.96 23.96 8.31
N PHE A 261 5.34 23.70 9.56
CA PHE A 261 5.75 24.76 10.48
C PHE A 261 7.03 25.50 10.00
N MET A 262 8.05 24.75 9.61
CA MET A 262 9.28 25.34 9.06
C MET A 262 8.99 26.15 7.80
N LYS A 263 8.17 25.58 6.90
CA LYS A 263 7.74 26.22 5.66
C LYS A 263 7.09 27.58 5.94
N VAL A 264 6.14 27.63 6.88
CA VAL A 264 5.46 28.87 7.26
C VAL A 264 6.44 29.84 7.91
N ALA A 265 7.26 29.41 8.86
CA ALA A 265 8.23 30.27 9.54
C ALA A 265 9.24 30.87 8.56
N PHE A 266 9.85 30.07 7.70
CA PHE A 266 10.84 30.51 6.71
C PHE A 266 10.27 31.41 5.62
N PHE A 267 8.97 31.37 5.36
CA PHE A 267 8.34 32.22 4.37
C PHE A 267 7.72 33.46 5.02
N MET A 268 6.85 33.30 6.02
CA MET A 268 6.11 34.44 6.59
C MET A 268 7.01 35.49 7.24
N ILE A 269 8.00 35.03 8.02
CA ILE A 269 8.87 35.98 8.72
C ILE A 269 9.62 36.88 7.74
N PRO A 270 10.38 36.37 6.75
CA PRO A 270 11.06 37.21 5.77
C PRO A 270 10.07 38.02 4.91
N PHE A 271 8.97 37.40 4.50
CA PHE A 271 7.97 38.08 3.64
C PHE A 271 7.38 39.31 4.31
N TYR A 272 6.94 39.20 5.57
CA TYR A 272 6.35 40.34 6.27
C TYR A 272 7.39 41.37 6.72
N ILE A 273 8.64 40.98 6.98
CA ILE A 273 9.75 41.93 7.19
C ILE A 273 9.98 42.72 5.90
N LEU A 274 10.08 42.05 4.77
CA LEU A 274 10.26 42.70 3.46
C LEU A 274 9.06 43.60 3.11
N ASN A 275 7.85 43.13 3.34
CA ASN A 275 6.65 43.96 3.12
C ASN A 275 6.64 45.20 3.99
N GLY A 276 7.10 45.11 5.26
CA GLY A 276 7.22 46.26 6.15
C GLY A 276 8.30 47.28 5.73
N ILE A 277 9.28 46.85 4.92
CA ILE A 277 10.36 47.74 4.39
C ILE A 277 9.96 48.31 3.01
N MET A 278 9.36 47.46 2.13
CA MET A 278 9.14 47.78 0.71
C MET A 278 7.72 48.21 0.39
N ASP A 279 6.78 48.02 1.32
CA ASP A 279 5.35 48.33 1.19
C ASP A 279 4.76 47.80 -0.13
N PHE A 280 4.61 46.48 -0.22
CA PHE A 280 4.17 45.83 -1.45
C PHE A 280 2.75 46.26 -1.86
N ALA A 281 2.64 47.10 -2.86
CA ALA A 281 1.36 47.63 -3.35
C ALA A 281 0.32 46.57 -3.73
N PHE A 282 0.74 45.37 -4.15
CA PHE A 282 -0.17 44.29 -4.48
C PHE A 282 -0.95 43.74 -3.26
N MET A 283 -0.44 43.94 -2.07
CA MET A 283 -1.11 43.49 -0.83
C MET A 283 -2.52 44.09 -0.67
N GLU A 284 -2.69 45.32 -1.06
CA GLU A 284 -3.96 46.05 -1.03
C GLU A 284 -4.92 45.67 -2.17
N SER A 285 -4.39 45.07 -3.23
CA SER A 285 -5.20 44.70 -4.38
C SER A 285 -6.09 43.48 -4.11
N SER A 286 -7.21 43.38 -4.83
CA SER A 286 -8.10 42.23 -4.77
C SER A 286 -7.39 40.97 -5.24
N ALA A 287 -7.44 39.92 -4.42
CA ALA A 287 -6.85 38.62 -4.75
C ALA A 287 -7.72 37.91 -5.82
N SER A 288 -7.07 37.29 -6.80
CA SER A 288 -7.72 36.46 -7.80
C SER A 288 -7.53 34.97 -7.48
N ALA A 289 -8.39 34.10 -8.02
CA ALA A 289 -8.24 32.66 -7.89
C ALA A 289 -6.90 32.20 -8.51
N LEU A 290 -6.50 32.80 -9.64
CA LEU A 290 -5.19 32.55 -10.24
C LEU A 290 -4.06 33.01 -9.32
N GLY A 291 -4.16 34.20 -8.73
CA GLY A 291 -3.17 34.70 -7.78
C GLY A 291 -2.98 33.79 -6.57
N VAL A 292 -4.06 33.24 -6.03
CA VAL A 292 -4.03 32.24 -4.95
C VAL A 292 -3.28 30.98 -5.42
N ALA A 293 -3.55 30.47 -6.64
CA ALA A 293 -2.85 29.29 -7.18
C ALA A 293 -1.35 29.55 -7.36
N VAL A 294 -0.98 30.73 -7.89
CA VAL A 294 0.44 31.13 -8.08
C VAL A 294 1.16 31.22 -6.72
N ILE A 295 0.57 31.93 -5.74
CA ILE A 295 1.17 32.09 -4.41
C ILE A 295 1.31 30.73 -3.72
N HIS A 296 0.27 29.89 -3.77
CA HIS A 296 0.29 28.56 -3.19
C HIS A 296 1.39 27.69 -3.81
N THR A 297 1.55 27.73 -5.14
CA THR A 297 2.58 26.98 -5.84
C THR A 297 3.98 27.53 -5.56
N ALA A 298 4.16 28.85 -5.67
CA ALA A 298 5.45 29.49 -5.40
C ALA A 298 5.93 29.19 -3.99
N PHE A 299 5.06 29.28 -3.00
CA PHE A 299 5.33 28.94 -1.62
C PHE A 299 5.76 27.47 -1.45
N ASN A 300 5.01 26.52 -2.00
CA ASN A 300 5.32 25.11 -1.84
C ASN A 300 6.59 24.70 -2.58
N VAL A 301 6.78 25.18 -3.83
CA VAL A 301 7.97 24.86 -4.64
C VAL A 301 9.23 25.52 -4.06
N LEU A 302 9.17 26.81 -3.70
CA LEU A 302 10.32 27.52 -3.12
C LEU A 302 10.78 26.83 -1.82
N MET A 303 9.82 26.49 -0.96
CA MET A 303 10.15 25.85 0.32
C MET A 303 10.60 24.40 0.14
N LEU A 304 10.12 23.69 -0.87
CA LEU A 304 10.67 22.38 -1.24
C LEU A 304 12.16 22.52 -1.61
N VAL A 305 12.50 23.46 -2.50
CA VAL A 305 13.89 23.68 -2.94
C VAL A 305 14.81 24.03 -1.76
N ILE A 306 14.34 24.87 -0.85
CA ILE A 306 15.11 25.29 0.34
C ILE A 306 15.31 24.13 1.32
N ILE A 307 14.28 23.34 1.59
CA ILE A 307 14.31 22.30 2.64
C ILE A 307 14.87 20.97 2.11
N PHE A 308 14.76 20.69 0.81
CA PHE A 308 15.19 19.43 0.22
C PHE A 308 16.64 19.03 0.56
N PRO A 309 17.64 19.91 0.53
CA PRO A 309 19.00 19.56 0.96
C PRO A 309 19.11 19.23 2.46
N PHE A 310 18.17 19.72 3.27
CA PHE A 310 18.15 19.62 4.74
C PHE A 310 17.12 18.62 5.28
N THR A 311 16.65 17.68 4.47
CA THR A 311 15.67 16.66 4.92
C THR A 311 16.11 15.90 6.16
N GLN A 312 17.41 15.71 6.36
CA GLN A 312 17.97 15.08 7.56
C GLN A 312 17.68 15.88 8.85
N VAL A 313 17.48 17.19 8.75
CA VAL A 313 17.11 18.03 9.91
C VAL A 313 15.69 17.66 10.37
N LEU A 314 14.77 17.45 9.44
CA LEU A 314 13.41 16.98 9.77
C LEU A 314 13.44 15.62 10.48
N GLU A 315 14.23 14.69 9.97
CA GLU A 315 14.42 13.37 10.60
C GLU A 315 14.98 13.51 12.02
N LYS A 316 16.02 14.32 12.21
CA LYS A 316 16.61 14.57 13.54
C LYS A 316 15.62 15.20 14.52
N LEU A 317 14.84 16.18 14.08
CA LEU A 317 13.81 16.82 14.92
C LEU A 317 12.76 15.82 15.39
N VAL A 318 12.35 14.92 14.51
CA VAL A 318 11.38 13.88 14.83
C VAL A 318 11.95 12.87 15.83
N TYR A 319 13.19 12.41 15.64
CA TYR A 319 13.84 11.52 16.61
C TYR A 319 14.16 12.20 17.94
N LEU A 320 14.37 13.52 17.95
CA LEU A 320 14.50 14.29 19.20
C LEU A 320 13.18 14.33 19.99
N THR A 321 12.04 14.40 19.29
CA THR A 321 10.71 14.46 19.91
C THR A 321 10.20 13.07 20.31
N LEU A 322 10.43 12.08 19.45
CA LEU A 322 10.09 10.67 19.67
C LEU A 322 11.33 9.81 19.45
N PRO A 323 12.19 9.67 20.48
CA PRO A 323 13.43 8.91 20.39
C PRO A 323 13.16 7.42 20.10
N LEU A 324 14.18 6.76 19.53
CA LEU A 324 14.19 5.31 19.35
C LEU A 324 14.18 4.63 20.72
N THR A 325 13.33 3.63 20.91
CA THR A 325 13.36 2.78 22.09
C THR A 325 14.52 1.78 22.02
N GLU A 326 14.93 1.24 23.17
CA GLU A 326 15.98 0.19 23.24
C GLU A 326 15.59 -1.02 22.37
N GLU A 327 14.31 -1.40 22.35
CA GLU A 327 13.77 -2.47 21.50
C GLU A 327 13.86 -2.16 19.99
N GLU A 328 13.75 -0.89 19.61
CA GLU A 328 13.94 -0.45 18.21
C GLU A 328 15.41 -0.35 17.81
N GLN A 329 16.31 -0.18 18.78
CA GLN A 329 17.76 -0.14 18.57
C GLN A 329 18.38 -1.54 18.47
N THR A 330 17.81 -2.50 19.19
CA THR A 330 18.23 -3.91 19.20
C THR A 330 17.50 -4.74 18.16
N LYS A 331 17.00 -4.12 17.10
CA LYS A 331 16.20 -4.79 16.09
C LYS A 331 16.74 -6.16 15.71
N ASP A 332 16.15 -7.16 16.31
CA ASP A 332 15.86 -8.36 15.56
C ASP A 332 14.92 -7.99 14.41
N ALA A 333 15.39 -8.14 13.19
CA ALA A 333 14.62 -7.93 11.97
C ALA A 333 13.44 -8.93 11.79
N ARG A 334 13.04 -9.58 12.86
CA ARG A 334 12.15 -10.74 12.96
C ARG A 334 10.78 -10.42 13.54
N LYS A 335 10.40 -9.15 13.74
CA LYS A 335 9.01 -8.85 14.11
C LYS A 335 8.14 -8.93 12.87
N VAL A 336 7.14 -9.81 12.92
CA VAL A 336 6.01 -9.86 12.01
C VAL A 336 5.58 -8.44 11.68
N GLN A 337 5.48 -8.16 10.42
CA GLN A 337 5.07 -6.87 9.89
C GLN A 337 3.58 -6.71 10.23
N ILE A 338 3.27 -6.01 11.34
CA ILE A 338 1.89 -5.81 11.79
C ILE A 338 1.14 -5.10 10.66
N LEU A 339 0.13 -5.79 10.15
CA LEU A 339 -0.76 -5.25 9.12
C LEU A 339 -1.63 -4.17 9.74
N ASP A 340 -1.40 -2.91 9.35
CA ASP A 340 -2.07 -1.77 9.97
C ASP A 340 -3.54 -1.70 9.51
N PRO A 341 -4.54 -1.69 10.43
CA PRO A 341 -5.96 -1.58 10.10
C PRO A 341 -6.33 -0.37 9.24
N ILE A 342 -5.49 0.65 9.19
CA ILE A 342 -5.69 1.86 8.38
C ILE A 342 -5.82 1.58 6.88
N PHE A 343 -5.32 0.42 6.43
CA PHE A 343 -5.39 0.02 5.02
C PHE A 343 -6.64 -0.79 4.67
N LEU A 344 -7.47 -1.18 5.64
CA LEU A 344 -8.71 -1.93 5.36
C LEU A 344 -9.65 -1.16 4.42
N ASP A 345 -9.65 0.18 4.48
CA ASP A 345 -10.40 1.02 3.55
C ASP A 345 -9.78 1.08 2.12
N ARG A 346 -8.66 0.39 1.90
CA ARG A 346 -7.93 0.33 0.62
C ARG A 346 -7.57 -1.12 0.28
N PRO A 347 -8.54 -1.95 -0.10
CA PRO A 347 -8.39 -3.40 -0.22
C PRO A 347 -7.25 -3.85 -1.13
N ALA A 348 -7.06 -3.21 -2.29
CA ALA A 348 -6.00 -3.57 -3.22
C ALA A 348 -4.58 -3.38 -2.62
N LEU A 349 -4.37 -2.29 -1.86
CA LEU A 349 -3.11 -2.05 -1.17
C LEU A 349 -2.92 -3.01 0.00
N ALA A 350 -3.97 -3.21 0.80
CA ALA A 350 -3.97 -4.16 1.91
C ALA A 350 -3.63 -5.58 1.44
N LEU A 351 -4.16 -6.00 0.28
CA LEU A 351 -3.86 -7.29 -0.34
C LEU A 351 -2.39 -7.41 -0.76
N GLU A 352 -1.81 -6.38 -1.39
CA GLU A 352 -0.39 -6.37 -1.77
C GLU A 352 0.52 -6.47 -0.53
N MET A 353 0.15 -5.81 0.57
CA MET A 353 0.87 -5.94 1.84
C MET A 353 0.79 -7.36 2.40
N CYS A 354 -0.39 -8.00 2.34
CA CYS A 354 -0.56 -9.39 2.74
C CYS A 354 0.29 -10.33 1.88
N LYS A 355 0.38 -10.10 0.56
CA LYS A 355 1.25 -10.87 -0.33
C LYS A 355 2.72 -10.78 0.09
N ASN A 356 3.22 -9.57 0.34
CA ASN A 356 4.61 -9.37 0.76
C ASN A 356 4.91 -10.06 2.10
N ALA A 357 3.98 -10.00 3.05
CA ALA A 357 4.11 -10.69 4.34
C ALA A 357 4.07 -12.22 4.17
N ALA A 358 3.20 -12.74 3.30
CA ALA A 358 3.14 -14.16 2.98
C ALA A 358 4.41 -14.66 2.26
N PHE A 359 5.08 -13.82 1.46
CA PHE A 359 6.37 -14.16 0.85
C PHE A 359 7.47 -14.33 1.90
N GLU A 360 7.47 -13.50 2.96
CA GLU A 360 8.41 -13.68 4.08
C GLU A 360 8.07 -14.93 4.89
N MET A 361 6.79 -15.21 5.15
CA MET A 361 6.31 -16.44 5.78
C MET A 361 6.80 -17.68 5.01
N ALA A 362 6.64 -17.72 3.69
CA ALA A 362 7.10 -18.80 2.84
C ALA A 362 8.61 -19.05 2.93
N LYS A 363 9.41 -17.97 3.04
CA LYS A 363 10.86 -18.07 3.23
C LYS A 363 11.22 -18.68 4.59
N TYR A 364 10.50 -18.31 5.66
CA TYR A 364 10.71 -18.87 6.98
C TYR A 364 10.32 -20.34 7.06
N ALA A 365 9.18 -20.74 6.47
CA ALA A 365 8.78 -22.13 6.37
C ALA A 365 9.84 -22.98 5.61
N LYS A 366 10.36 -22.45 4.48
CA LYS A 366 11.46 -23.09 3.75
C LYS A 366 12.72 -23.21 4.61
N GLU A 367 13.17 -22.13 5.27
CA GLU A 367 14.36 -22.14 6.12
C GLU A 367 14.24 -23.17 7.25
N GLY A 368 13.07 -23.21 7.93
CA GLY A 368 12.78 -24.18 8.98
C GLY A 368 12.86 -25.63 8.49
N MET A 369 12.25 -25.92 7.34
CA MET A 369 12.27 -27.25 6.74
C MET A 369 13.68 -27.68 6.35
N LEU A 370 14.45 -26.83 5.70
CA LEU A 370 15.84 -27.15 5.32
C LEU A 370 16.72 -27.41 6.55
N LEU A 371 16.58 -26.60 7.61
CA LEU A 371 17.30 -26.83 8.86
C LEU A 371 16.90 -28.15 9.53
N ALA A 372 15.60 -28.50 9.51
CA ALA A 372 15.13 -29.76 10.04
C ALA A 372 15.70 -30.98 9.28
N MET A 373 15.77 -30.89 7.96
CA MET A 373 16.41 -31.91 7.12
C MET A 373 17.91 -32.07 7.44
N GLU A 374 18.64 -31.00 7.70
CA GLU A 374 20.06 -31.05 8.08
C GLU A 374 20.29 -31.70 9.44
N LEU A 375 19.29 -31.71 10.33
CA LEU A 375 19.39 -32.35 11.65
C LEU A 375 19.39 -33.90 11.56
N ILE A 376 18.90 -34.47 10.47
CA ILE A 376 18.89 -35.92 10.26
C ILE A 376 20.33 -36.40 10.11
N GLY A 377 20.83 -37.17 11.09
CA GLY A 377 22.20 -37.69 11.09
C GLY A 377 23.26 -36.74 11.66
N ASN A 378 22.94 -35.46 11.86
CA ASN A 378 23.86 -34.49 12.50
C ASN A 378 23.08 -33.54 13.38
N TYR A 379 22.56 -34.08 14.49
CA TYR A 379 21.69 -33.31 15.42
C TYR A 379 22.48 -32.23 16.16
N ASP A 380 21.95 -31.00 16.17
CA ASP A 380 22.47 -29.84 16.89
C ASP A 380 21.30 -29.12 17.61
N GLU A 381 21.38 -29.01 18.96
CA GLU A 381 20.30 -28.41 19.77
C GLU A 381 20.03 -26.94 19.40
N LYS A 382 21.06 -26.18 18.98
CA LYS A 382 20.87 -24.78 18.57
C LYS A 382 20.10 -24.70 17.26
N LYS A 383 20.38 -25.58 16.30
CA LYS A 383 19.61 -25.67 15.06
C LYS A 383 18.18 -26.14 15.33
N ALA A 384 18.00 -27.12 16.22
CA ALA A 384 16.68 -27.60 16.62
C ALA A 384 15.85 -26.48 17.29
N GLN A 385 16.46 -25.69 18.16
CA GLN A 385 15.80 -24.51 18.76
C GLN A 385 15.44 -23.48 17.67
N LYS A 386 16.28 -23.28 16.68
CA LYS A 386 16.00 -22.38 15.57
C LYS A 386 14.83 -22.83 14.69
N VAL A 387 14.66 -24.15 14.49
CA VAL A 387 13.49 -24.71 13.78
C VAL A 387 12.19 -24.34 14.52
N ARG A 388 12.15 -24.49 15.84
CA ARG A 388 10.97 -24.09 16.65
C ARG A 388 10.68 -22.60 16.55
N GLU A 389 11.73 -21.76 16.65
CA GLU A 389 11.57 -20.31 16.52
C GLU A 389 11.03 -19.88 15.14
N LEU A 390 11.38 -20.64 14.10
CA LEU A 390 10.88 -20.37 12.75
C LEU A 390 9.43 -20.84 12.58
N GLU A 391 9.09 -21.96 13.18
CA GLU A 391 7.69 -22.45 13.20
C GLU A 391 6.79 -21.51 14.01
N ASP A 392 7.15 -21.14 15.24
CA ASP A 392 6.42 -20.16 16.05
C ASP A 392 6.18 -18.85 15.27
N MET A 393 7.14 -18.48 14.40
CA MET A 393 7.04 -17.29 13.58
C MET A 393 6.06 -17.49 12.40
N VAL A 394 6.10 -18.64 11.74
CA VAL A 394 5.21 -18.98 10.62
C VAL A 394 3.75 -19.06 11.11
N ASP A 395 3.53 -19.69 12.27
CA ASP A 395 2.21 -19.78 12.93
C ASP A 395 1.64 -18.37 13.22
N HIS A 396 2.49 -17.49 13.78
CA HIS A 396 2.08 -16.11 14.02
C HIS A 396 1.77 -15.33 12.73
N TYR A 397 2.49 -15.57 11.63
CA TYR A 397 2.17 -15.00 10.31
C TYR A 397 0.82 -15.51 9.79
N GLU A 398 0.53 -16.80 9.95
CA GLU A 398 -0.75 -17.39 9.51
C GLU A 398 -1.93 -16.73 10.23
N ASP A 399 -1.90 -16.67 11.56
CA ASP A 399 -2.93 -16.05 12.40
C ASP A 399 -3.21 -14.58 12.01
N GLU A 400 -2.14 -13.78 11.91
CA GLU A 400 -2.25 -12.35 11.58
C GLU A 400 -2.75 -12.12 10.14
N LEU A 401 -2.17 -12.84 9.16
CA LEU A 401 -2.57 -12.75 7.77
C LEU A 401 -4.00 -13.24 7.55
N GLY A 402 -4.35 -14.40 8.11
CA GLY A 402 -5.68 -14.98 8.00
C GLY A 402 -6.75 -14.05 8.55
N SER A 403 -6.53 -13.52 9.77
CA SER A 403 -7.43 -12.54 10.40
C SER A 403 -7.57 -11.25 9.59
N TYR A 404 -6.49 -10.77 8.98
CA TYR A 404 -6.50 -9.53 8.22
C TYR A 404 -7.14 -9.71 6.83
N LEU A 405 -6.86 -10.80 6.12
CA LEU A 405 -7.45 -11.15 4.83
C LEU A 405 -8.97 -11.32 4.91
N VAL A 406 -9.48 -11.93 6.00
CA VAL A 406 -10.91 -12.04 6.26
C VAL A 406 -11.55 -10.66 6.43
N LYS A 407 -10.88 -9.72 7.11
CA LYS A 407 -11.37 -8.34 7.26
C LYS A 407 -11.38 -7.59 5.92
N ILE A 408 -10.34 -7.75 5.09
CA ILE A 408 -10.28 -7.14 3.76
C ILE A 408 -11.45 -7.62 2.90
N ASN A 409 -11.78 -8.90 2.93
CA ASN A 409 -12.87 -9.49 2.13
C ASN A 409 -14.26 -8.93 2.47
N GLY A 410 -14.43 -8.31 3.62
CA GLY A 410 -15.65 -7.59 4.00
C GLY A 410 -15.85 -6.23 3.31
N HIS A 411 -14.88 -5.75 2.54
CA HIS A 411 -14.92 -4.46 1.83
C HIS A 411 -15.20 -4.68 0.33
N HIS A 412 -15.61 -3.58 -0.37
CA HIS A 412 -15.86 -3.65 -1.81
C HIS A 412 -14.56 -3.90 -2.60
N MET A 413 -14.39 -5.11 -3.09
CA MET A 413 -13.24 -5.56 -3.88
C MET A 413 -13.64 -5.86 -5.33
N SER A 414 -12.65 -5.85 -6.22
CA SER A 414 -12.86 -6.41 -7.57
C SER A 414 -12.97 -7.95 -7.47
N PRO A 415 -13.67 -8.61 -8.42
CA PRO A 415 -13.72 -10.08 -8.45
C PRO A 415 -12.33 -10.72 -8.48
N LYS A 416 -11.38 -10.09 -9.16
CA LYS A 416 -9.98 -10.54 -9.22
C LYS A 416 -9.30 -10.46 -7.86
N ASP A 417 -9.43 -9.34 -7.14
CA ASP A 417 -8.82 -9.18 -5.83
C ASP A 417 -9.42 -10.16 -4.81
N SER A 418 -10.73 -10.43 -4.88
CA SER A 418 -11.39 -11.44 -4.03
C SER A 418 -10.86 -12.84 -4.30
N GLN A 419 -10.59 -13.18 -5.56
CA GLN A 419 -9.98 -14.45 -5.93
C GLN A 419 -8.55 -14.55 -5.40
N GLU A 420 -7.75 -13.48 -5.51
CA GLU A 420 -6.40 -13.42 -4.96
C GLU A 420 -6.39 -13.57 -3.42
N VAL A 421 -7.34 -12.97 -2.70
CA VAL A 421 -7.52 -13.18 -1.24
C VAL A 421 -7.77 -14.65 -0.93
N SER A 422 -8.67 -15.31 -1.67
CA SER A 422 -8.99 -16.73 -1.45
C SER A 422 -7.76 -17.62 -1.66
N ILE A 423 -7.00 -17.39 -2.72
CA ILE A 423 -5.78 -18.14 -3.01
C ILE A 423 -4.72 -17.92 -1.93
N LEU A 424 -4.54 -16.67 -1.50
CA LEU A 424 -3.57 -16.34 -0.47
C LEU A 424 -3.91 -17.02 0.86
N LEU A 425 -5.20 -17.09 1.23
CA LEU A 425 -5.67 -17.81 2.42
C LEU A 425 -5.35 -19.32 2.36
N HIS A 426 -5.47 -19.94 1.19
CA HIS A 426 -5.06 -21.33 1.03
C HIS A 426 -3.55 -21.51 1.14
N CYS A 427 -2.78 -20.66 0.44
CA CYS A 427 -1.32 -20.79 0.43
C CYS A 427 -0.68 -20.56 1.81
N ILE A 428 -1.19 -19.62 2.64
CA ILE A 428 -0.65 -19.42 4.00
C ILE A 428 -0.86 -20.65 4.87
N GLY A 429 -2.02 -21.32 4.78
CA GLY A 429 -2.27 -22.57 5.49
C GLY A 429 -1.37 -23.71 5.02
N ASP A 430 -1.06 -23.79 3.72
CA ASP A 430 -0.11 -24.80 3.23
C ASP A 430 1.34 -24.53 3.71
N PHE A 431 1.78 -23.27 3.81
CA PHE A 431 3.09 -22.92 4.38
C PHE A 431 3.17 -23.18 5.89
N GLU A 432 2.10 -22.96 6.64
CA GLU A 432 2.00 -23.35 8.06
C GLU A 432 2.18 -24.86 8.20
N ARG A 433 1.46 -25.67 7.41
CA ARG A 433 1.60 -27.14 7.41
C ARG A 433 3.01 -27.60 7.06
N ILE A 434 3.67 -26.97 6.08
CA ILE A 434 5.08 -27.25 5.76
C ILE A 434 5.96 -26.99 7.00
N SER A 435 5.71 -25.90 7.72
CA SER A 435 6.47 -25.56 8.93
C SER A 435 6.23 -26.56 10.06
N ASP A 436 5.00 -26.98 10.30
CA ASP A 436 4.63 -28.04 11.26
C ASP A 436 5.41 -29.34 10.99
N HIS A 437 5.49 -29.73 9.71
CA HIS A 437 6.24 -30.91 9.31
C HIS A 437 7.74 -30.77 9.57
N SER A 438 8.30 -29.56 9.61
CA SER A 438 9.70 -29.32 9.98
C SER A 438 9.99 -29.70 11.44
N VAL A 439 9.05 -29.39 12.35
CA VAL A 439 9.13 -29.77 13.77
C VAL A 439 9.04 -31.28 13.94
N ASN A 440 8.17 -31.95 13.17
CA ASN A 440 8.08 -33.42 13.18
C ASN A 440 9.36 -34.09 12.71
N ILE A 441 10.00 -33.58 11.67
CA ILE A 441 11.29 -34.08 11.16
C ILE A 441 12.40 -33.83 12.18
N MET A 442 12.43 -32.64 12.79
CA MET A 442 13.36 -32.34 13.89
C MET A 442 13.18 -33.31 15.06
N ALA A 443 11.93 -33.65 15.43
CA ALA A 443 11.65 -34.61 16.48
C ALA A 443 12.20 -36.03 16.15
N SER A 444 12.04 -36.47 14.90
CA SER A 444 12.62 -37.72 14.41
C SER A 444 14.16 -37.70 14.47
N ALA A 445 14.79 -36.59 14.11
CA ALA A 445 16.24 -36.43 14.22
C ALA A 445 16.71 -36.43 15.68
N ARG A 446 15.97 -35.82 16.59
CA ARG A 446 16.24 -35.84 18.03
C ARG A 446 16.12 -37.27 18.61
N GLU A 447 15.10 -38.02 18.22
CA GLU A 447 14.93 -39.41 18.62
C GLU A 447 16.11 -40.27 18.22
N MET A 448 16.61 -40.12 16.97
CA MET A 448 17.81 -40.81 16.48
C MET A 448 19.04 -40.47 17.36
N TYR A 449 19.23 -39.19 17.67
CA TYR A 449 20.35 -38.71 18.47
C TYR A 449 20.31 -39.26 19.91
N GLU A 450 19.15 -39.18 20.60
CA GLU A 450 18.99 -39.68 21.98
C GLU A 450 19.18 -41.19 22.09
N LYS A 451 18.72 -41.95 21.07
CA LYS A 451 18.85 -43.40 20.99
C LYS A 451 20.21 -43.86 20.42
N LYS A 452 21.06 -42.93 19.96
CA LYS A 452 22.32 -43.23 19.29
C LYS A 452 22.13 -44.20 18.10
N ALA A 453 21.05 -44.05 17.38
CA ALA A 453 20.63 -44.91 16.29
C ALA A 453 20.96 -44.26 14.97
N GLU A 454 21.50 -45.07 14.02
CA GLU A 454 21.90 -44.61 12.69
C GLU A 454 21.29 -45.49 11.59
N PHE A 455 21.00 -44.89 10.47
CA PHE A 455 20.63 -45.62 9.27
C PHE A 455 21.85 -46.39 8.69
N SER A 456 21.61 -47.52 8.08
CA SER A 456 22.66 -48.21 7.33
C SER A 456 23.13 -47.34 6.15
N ASN A 457 24.41 -47.49 5.72
CA ASN A 457 25.01 -46.70 4.62
C ASN A 457 24.09 -46.62 3.38
N LYS A 458 23.49 -47.77 2.98
CA LYS A 458 22.55 -47.77 1.84
C LYS A 458 21.25 -46.97 2.12
N ALA A 459 20.75 -46.99 3.34
CA ALA A 459 19.59 -46.21 3.69
C ALA A 459 19.92 -44.71 3.75
N GLN A 460 21.14 -44.36 4.15
CA GLN A 460 21.61 -42.96 4.16
C GLN A 460 21.76 -42.45 2.71
N GLU A 461 22.32 -43.24 1.80
CA GLU A 461 22.40 -42.89 0.37
C GLU A 461 21.01 -42.70 -0.26
N GLU A 462 20.07 -43.61 0.00
CA GLU A 462 18.69 -43.52 -0.45
C GLU A 462 17.98 -42.26 0.13
N LEU A 463 18.15 -42.03 1.43
CA LEU A 463 17.55 -40.87 2.12
C LEU A 463 18.11 -39.53 1.60
N ALA A 464 19.42 -39.46 1.30
CA ALA A 464 20.03 -38.27 0.73
C ALA A 464 19.42 -37.89 -0.64
N ILE A 465 19.13 -38.86 -1.49
CA ILE A 465 18.47 -38.62 -2.78
C ILE A 465 17.03 -38.16 -2.56
N PHE A 466 16.32 -38.78 -1.62
CA PHE A 466 14.94 -38.42 -1.30
C PHE A 466 14.86 -37.01 -0.70
N THR A 467 15.71 -36.66 0.27
CA THR A 467 15.83 -35.32 0.84
C THR A 467 16.11 -34.27 -0.24
N LYS A 468 17.01 -34.59 -1.21
CA LYS A 468 17.26 -33.69 -2.33
C LYS A 468 16.01 -33.47 -3.19
N ALA A 469 15.24 -34.51 -3.50
CA ALA A 469 14.03 -34.40 -4.29
C ALA A 469 13.00 -33.49 -3.59
N VAL A 470 12.80 -33.66 -2.27
CA VAL A 470 11.88 -32.81 -1.47
C VAL A 470 12.38 -31.37 -1.39
N THR A 471 13.69 -31.16 -1.20
CA THR A 471 14.31 -29.84 -1.20
C THR A 471 14.05 -29.11 -2.53
N ASP A 472 14.31 -29.77 -3.66
CA ASP A 472 14.13 -29.18 -4.98
C ASP A 472 12.64 -28.84 -5.25
N THR A 473 11.71 -29.66 -4.74
CA THR A 473 10.25 -29.41 -4.82
C THR A 473 9.83 -28.22 -3.96
N LEU A 474 10.31 -28.15 -2.73
CA LEU A 474 10.04 -27.03 -1.82
C LEU A 474 10.59 -25.70 -2.38
N GLU A 475 11.80 -25.71 -2.91
CA GLU A 475 12.40 -24.54 -3.54
C GLU A 475 11.61 -24.08 -4.77
N ALA A 476 11.14 -25.04 -5.58
CA ALA A 476 10.29 -24.74 -6.72
C ALA A 476 8.96 -24.11 -6.28
N ALA A 477 8.27 -24.68 -5.28
CA ALA A 477 7.00 -24.16 -4.77
C ALA A 477 7.12 -22.74 -4.18
N VAL A 478 8.16 -22.48 -3.37
CA VAL A 478 8.42 -21.15 -2.82
C VAL A 478 8.75 -20.15 -3.94
N LYS A 479 9.52 -20.55 -4.94
CA LYS A 479 9.81 -19.69 -6.09
C LYS A 479 8.57 -19.40 -6.91
N VAL A 480 7.74 -20.40 -7.18
CA VAL A 480 6.44 -20.25 -7.86
C VAL A 480 5.57 -19.23 -7.11
N PHE A 481 5.49 -19.35 -5.79
CA PHE A 481 4.68 -18.45 -4.97
C PHE A 481 5.22 -17.00 -4.95
N CYS A 482 6.53 -16.83 -4.76
CA CYS A 482 7.14 -15.49 -4.66
C CYS A 482 7.29 -14.77 -6.00
N GLU A 483 7.50 -15.50 -7.10
CA GLU A 483 7.75 -14.92 -8.43
C GLU A 483 6.54 -15.06 -9.38
N GLU A 484 5.48 -15.73 -8.95
CA GLU A 484 4.28 -16.05 -9.76
C GLU A 484 4.64 -16.76 -11.09
N ASP A 485 5.65 -17.66 -11.04
CA ASP A 485 6.16 -18.38 -12.22
C ASP A 485 5.25 -19.57 -12.59
N LEU A 486 4.25 -19.31 -13.44
CA LEU A 486 3.30 -20.31 -13.90
C LEU A 486 3.91 -21.44 -14.74
N GLN A 487 5.09 -21.24 -15.37
CA GLN A 487 5.76 -22.29 -16.10
C GLN A 487 6.46 -23.27 -15.16
N LEU A 488 6.99 -22.77 -14.07
CA LEU A 488 7.55 -23.60 -13.01
C LEU A 488 6.43 -24.31 -12.23
N ALA A 489 5.30 -23.65 -11.99
CA ALA A 489 4.15 -24.24 -11.30
C ALA A 489 3.68 -25.56 -11.92
N LYS A 490 3.64 -25.65 -13.25
CA LYS A 490 3.29 -26.88 -13.99
C LYS A 490 4.24 -28.06 -13.78
N LYS A 491 5.42 -27.82 -13.20
CA LYS A 491 6.44 -28.86 -12.95
C LYS A 491 6.39 -29.38 -11.51
N VAL A 492 5.71 -28.71 -10.60
CA VAL A 492 5.68 -29.10 -9.18
C VAL A 492 4.89 -30.39 -8.99
N GLU A 493 3.74 -30.55 -9.66
CA GLU A 493 2.94 -31.80 -9.62
C GLU A 493 3.71 -33.04 -10.10
N PRO A 494 4.44 -33.02 -11.24
CA PRO A 494 5.36 -34.12 -11.59
C PRO A 494 6.44 -34.41 -10.54
N MET A 495 6.89 -33.40 -9.78
CA MET A 495 7.89 -33.58 -8.70
C MET A 495 7.26 -34.29 -7.51
N GLU A 496 6.02 -33.96 -7.16
CA GLU A 496 5.22 -34.62 -6.12
C GLU A 496 5.01 -36.10 -6.45
N GLU A 497 4.51 -36.43 -7.63
CA GLU A 497 4.33 -37.81 -8.09
C GLU A 497 5.64 -38.65 -7.99
N ASN A 498 6.80 -37.99 -8.24
CA ASN A 498 8.09 -38.64 -8.08
C ASN A 498 8.46 -38.85 -6.60
N ILE A 499 8.08 -37.97 -5.70
CA ILE A 499 8.30 -38.09 -4.25
C ILE A 499 7.48 -39.25 -3.69
N ASP A 500 6.23 -39.41 -4.09
CA ASP A 500 5.38 -40.54 -3.74
C ASP A 500 5.99 -41.85 -4.16
N TYR A 501 6.48 -41.92 -5.42
CA TYR A 501 7.19 -43.09 -5.90
C TYR A 501 8.45 -43.42 -5.07
N LEU A 502 9.26 -42.40 -4.73
CA LEU A 502 10.45 -42.58 -3.90
C LEU A 502 10.11 -43.04 -2.49
N SER A 503 9.08 -42.51 -1.86
CA SER A 503 8.58 -42.92 -0.56
C SER A 503 8.20 -44.41 -0.55
N GLU A 504 7.39 -44.83 -1.53
CA GLU A 504 6.98 -46.22 -1.65
C GLU A 504 8.16 -47.16 -1.86
N GLU A 505 9.12 -46.81 -2.74
CA GLU A 505 10.30 -47.61 -2.98
C GLU A 505 11.22 -47.70 -1.73
N MET A 506 11.40 -46.62 -1.00
CA MET A 506 12.18 -46.62 0.24
C MET A 506 11.54 -47.53 1.31
N LYS A 507 10.23 -47.46 1.49
CA LYS A 507 9.46 -48.34 2.40
C LYS A 507 9.66 -49.83 1.99
N LYS A 508 9.54 -50.16 0.70
CA LYS A 508 9.78 -51.53 0.17
C LYS A 508 11.20 -52.00 0.41
N ARG A 509 12.22 -51.17 0.19
CA ARG A 509 13.64 -51.48 0.38
C ARG A 509 13.96 -51.66 1.88
N HIS A 510 13.36 -50.84 2.75
CA HIS A 510 13.53 -51.01 4.19
C HIS A 510 12.97 -52.34 4.68
N ILE A 511 11.79 -52.78 4.24
CA ILE A 511 11.24 -54.10 4.58
C ILE A 511 12.18 -55.23 4.12
N LYS A 512 12.81 -55.11 2.95
CA LYS A 512 13.79 -56.10 2.48
C LYS A 512 15.03 -56.12 3.37
N ARG A 513 15.52 -54.98 3.88
CA ARG A 513 16.65 -54.90 4.82
C ARG A 513 16.28 -55.46 6.20
N LEU A 514 15.09 -55.21 6.69
CA LEU A 514 14.57 -55.75 7.95
C LEU A 514 14.52 -57.26 7.91
N ARG A 515 13.97 -57.86 6.84
CA ARG A 515 13.92 -59.32 6.67
C ARG A 515 15.31 -59.98 6.62
N LYS A 516 16.33 -59.22 6.24
CA LYS A 516 17.73 -59.69 6.20
C LYS A 516 18.52 -59.39 7.49
N GLY A 517 17.86 -58.87 8.53
CA GLY A 517 18.51 -58.49 9.81
C GLY A 517 19.52 -57.33 9.68
N LYS A 518 19.40 -56.50 8.62
CA LYS A 518 20.31 -55.38 8.34
C LYS A 518 19.85 -54.04 8.83
N CYS A 519 18.71 -53.98 9.50
CA CYS A 519 18.17 -52.81 10.19
C CYS A 519 17.22 -53.22 11.30
N THR A 520 16.91 -52.32 12.21
CA THR A 520 16.02 -52.55 13.34
C THR A 520 14.58 -52.08 13.04
N ILE A 521 13.60 -52.58 13.79
CA ILE A 521 12.20 -52.18 13.70
C ILE A 521 12.08 -50.70 14.11
N GLU A 522 12.81 -50.26 15.10
CA GLU A 522 12.80 -48.88 15.58
C GLU A 522 13.20 -47.88 14.48
N MET A 523 14.32 -48.21 13.76
CA MET A 523 14.71 -47.38 12.60
C MET A 523 13.71 -47.44 11.44
N GLY A 524 12.84 -48.45 11.44
CA GLY A 524 11.72 -48.53 10.51
C GLY A 524 10.64 -47.52 10.80
N PHE A 525 10.32 -47.30 12.08
CA PHE A 525 9.36 -46.25 12.48
C PHE A 525 9.91 -44.86 12.16
N VAL A 526 11.17 -44.58 12.54
CA VAL A 526 11.81 -43.28 12.23
C VAL A 526 11.82 -43.02 10.73
N LEU A 527 12.18 -44.03 9.90
CA LEU A 527 12.13 -43.88 8.45
C LEU A 527 10.72 -43.63 7.94
N SER A 528 9.73 -44.32 8.49
CA SER A 528 8.33 -44.15 8.10
C SER A 528 7.85 -42.71 8.44
N ASP A 529 8.21 -42.20 9.60
CA ASP A 529 7.84 -40.84 10.01
C ASP A 529 8.50 -39.80 9.09
N ILE A 530 9.79 -39.92 8.79
CA ILE A 530 10.49 -39.01 7.88
C ILE A 530 9.86 -39.08 6.47
N THR A 531 9.64 -40.29 5.93
CA THR A 531 9.08 -40.44 4.58
C THR A 531 7.67 -39.89 4.48
N THR A 532 6.83 -40.07 5.52
CA THR A 532 5.47 -39.53 5.57
C THR A 532 5.46 -38.02 5.66
N ASN A 533 6.34 -37.43 6.49
CA ASN A 533 6.42 -35.95 6.56
C ASN A 533 6.94 -35.35 5.24
N TYR A 534 7.87 -36.00 4.56
CA TYR A 534 8.37 -35.57 3.25
C TYR A 534 7.30 -35.61 2.15
N GLU A 535 6.48 -36.67 2.13
CA GLU A 535 5.33 -36.84 1.26
C GLU A 535 4.32 -35.70 1.49
N ARG A 536 3.96 -35.43 2.78
CA ARG A 536 3.06 -34.35 3.13
C ARG A 536 3.57 -32.96 2.74
N VAL A 537 4.86 -32.70 2.92
CA VAL A 537 5.47 -31.45 2.47
C VAL A 537 5.34 -31.28 0.95
N SER A 538 5.49 -32.37 0.19
CA SER A 538 5.32 -32.38 -1.26
C SER A 538 3.88 -32.10 -1.67
N ASP A 539 2.90 -32.73 -0.99
CA ASP A 539 1.45 -32.48 -1.19
C ASP A 539 1.15 -30.97 -1.05
N HIS A 540 1.63 -30.35 0.02
CA HIS A 540 1.43 -28.92 0.26
C HIS A 540 2.13 -28.04 -0.79
N CYS A 541 3.32 -28.43 -1.26
CA CYS A 541 4.00 -27.75 -2.36
C CYS A 541 3.20 -27.81 -3.67
N SER A 542 2.57 -28.95 -3.96
CA SER A 542 1.71 -29.12 -5.13
C SER A 542 0.44 -28.27 -5.00
N ASN A 543 -0.21 -28.26 -3.82
CA ASN A 543 -1.38 -27.41 -3.56
C ASN A 543 -1.10 -25.93 -3.83
N ILE A 544 0.04 -25.41 -3.33
CA ILE A 544 0.46 -24.03 -3.57
C ILE A 544 0.61 -23.75 -5.08
N ALA A 545 1.24 -24.66 -5.83
CA ALA A 545 1.44 -24.49 -7.26
C ALA A 545 0.10 -24.49 -8.03
N ILE A 546 -0.83 -25.39 -7.67
CA ILE A 546 -2.15 -25.50 -8.27
C ILE A 546 -2.99 -24.26 -7.98
N CYS A 547 -2.99 -23.76 -6.74
CA CYS A 547 -3.69 -22.52 -6.37
C CYS A 547 -3.26 -21.34 -7.25
N LEU A 548 -1.96 -21.21 -7.56
CA LEU A 548 -1.48 -20.14 -8.42
C LEU A 548 -1.83 -20.31 -9.90
N LEU A 549 -1.94 -21.54 -10.40
CA LEU A 549 -2.41 -21.80 -11.76
C LEU A 549 -3.87 -21.38 -11.96
N GLN A 550 -4.70 -21.46 -10.92
CA GLN A 550 -6.11 -21.03 -10.93
C GLN A 550 -6.33 -19.53 -11.10
N LEU A 551 -5.36 -18.69 -10.75
CA LEU A 551 -5.44 -17.22 -10.91
C LEU A 551 -5.72 -16.76 -12.35
N ASN A 552 -5.37 -17.57 -13.34
CA ASN A 552 -5.47 -17.20 -14.76
C ASN A 552 -6.60 -17.90 -15.53
N GLU A 553 -7.37 -18.77 -14.88
CA GLU A 553 -8.45 -19.51 -15.55
C GLU A 553 -9.79 -19.26 -14.83
N GLU A 554 -10.80 -18.77 -15.55
CA GLU A 554 -12.14 -18.55 -15.02
C GLU A 554 -12.86 -19.89 -14.76
N GLY A 555 -13.03 -20.27 -13.50
CA GLY A 555 -14.01 -21.31 -13.10
C GLY A 555 -13.49 -22.72 -12.87
N PHE A 556 -12.24 -22.92 -12.45
CA PHE A 556 -11.68 -24.25 -12.16
C PHE A 556 -11.90 -24.71 -10.70
N ASP A 557 -12.24 -26.02 -10.54
CA ASP A 557 -12.16 -26.78 -9.29
C ASP A 557 -10.76 -27.41 -9.20
N THR A 558 -10.10 -27.31 -8.03
CA THR A 558 -8.75 -27.84 -7.77
C THR A 558 -8.60 -29.31 -8.11
N HIS A 559 -9.60 -30.10 -7.80
CA HIS A 559 -9.60 -31.55 -8.09
C HIS A 559 -9.75 -31.86 -9.58
N GLU A 560 -10.54 -31.09 -10.31
CA GLU A 560 -10.72 -31.27 -11.75
C GLU A 560 -9.44 -30.95 -12.53
N TYR A 561 -8.65 -29.97 -12.08
CA TYR A 561 -7.36 -29.62 -12.68
C TYR A 561 -6.29 -30.71 -12.44
N GLN A 562 -6.20 -31.25 -11.23
CA GLN A 562 -5.30 -32.37 -10.92
C GLN A 562 -5.61 -33.59 -11.79
N ASP A 563 -6.85 -33.96 -11.93
CA ASP A 563 -7.30 -35.09 -12.76
C ASP A 563 -6.97 -34.90 -14.24
N VAL A 564 -7.10 -33.67 -14.75
CA VAL A 564 -6.76 -33.34 -16.15
C VAL A 564 -5.26 -33.32 -16.38
N MET A 565 -4.47 -32.75 -15.46
CA MET A 565 -3.01 -32.64 -15.60
C MET A 565 -2.32 -33.98 -15.41
N SER A 566 -2.73 -34.80 -14.46
CA SER A 566 -2.18 -36.14 -14.18
C SER A 566 -2.72 -37.22 -15.11
N SER A 567 -3.61 -36.87 -16.05
CA SER A 567 -4.14 -37.83 -17.00
C SER A 567 -3.04 -38.47 -17.85
N LYS A 568 -3.14 -39.77 -18.10
CA LYS A 568 -2.20 -40.53 -18.95
C LYS A 568 -2.10 -40.02 -20.38
N ASP A 569 -3.02 -39.17 -20.80
CA ASP A 569 -3.06 -38.54 -22.13
C ASP A 569 -2.18 -37.27 -22.20
N ASN A 570 -1.69 -36.73 -21.05
CA ASN A 570 -0.77 -35.61 -21.01
C ASN A 570 0.68 -36.08 -21.22
N VAL A 571 1.11 -36.15 -22.48
CA VAL A 571 2.44 -36.64 -22.86
C VAL A 571 3.58 -35.87 -22.17
N ALA A 572 3.47 -34.55 -22.05
CA ALA A 572 4.50 -33.71 -21.42
C ALA A 572 4.64 -34.01 -19.92
N TYR A 573 3.55 -34.24 -19.22
CA TYR A 573 3.55 -34.62 -17.80
C TYR A 573 4.23 -35.99 -17.62
N VAL A 574 3.83 -36.99 -18.42
CA VAL A 574 4.40 -38.35 -18.33
C VAL A 574 5.90 -38.37 -18.67
N GLU A 575 6.33 -37.56 -19.62
CA GLU A 575 7.75 -37.42 -19.95
C GLU A 575 8.54 -36.75 -18.80
N GLU A 576 8.00 -35.75 -18.17
CA GLU A 576 8.66 -35.07 -17.05
C GLU A 576 8.76 -35.99 -15.82
N VAL A 577 7.70 -36.73 -15.47
CA VAL A 577 7.77 -37.76 -14.39
C VAL A 577 8.84 -38.82 -14.68
N LYS A 578 8.91 -39.30 -15.92
CA LYS A 578 9.98 -40.29 -16.29
C LYS A 578 11.36 -39.68 -16.13
N ARG A 579 11.57 -38.44 -16.56
CA ARG A 579 12.84 -37.71 -16.42
C ARG A 579 13.24 -37.57 -14.94
N LEU A 580 12.30 -37.22 -14.08
CA LEU A 580 12.53 -37.06 -12.65
C LEU A 580 12.85 -38.38 -11.96
N ARG A 581 12.15 -39.50 -12.32
CA ARG A 581 12.44 -40.84 -11.80
C ARG A 581 13.84 -41.36 -12.22
N GLU A 582 14.33 -40.93 -13.37
CA GLU A 582 15.69 -41.25 -13.83
C GLU A 582 16.74 -40.40 -13.12
N TYR A 583 16.45 -39.11 -12.89
CA TYR A 583 17.31 -38.16 -12.20
C TYR A 583 17.49 -38.52 -10.71
N TYR A 584 16.41 -38.87 -10.01
CA TYR A 584 16.41 -39.23 -8.59
C TYR A 584 16.44 -40.75 -8.37
N LYS A 585 17.05 -41.47 -9.25
CA LYS A 585 17.13 -42.95 -9.15
C LYS A 585 17.84 -43.38 -7.89
N LEU A 586 17.19 -44.21 -7.07
CA LEU A 586 17.76 -44.79 -5.86
C LEU A 586 18.86 -45.81 -6.21
N PRO A 587 19.99 -45.88 -5.43
CA PRO A 587 21.16 -46.72 -5.70
C PRO A 587 20.90 -48.23 -5.55
#